data_fbbc52f98834258acc6b43ac4675c094
#
_entry.id   fbbc52f98834258acc6b43ac4675c094
#
_cell.length_a   1.000
_cell.length_b   1.000
_cell.length_c   1.000
_cell.angle_alpha   90.00
_cell.angle_beta   90.00
_cell.angle_gamma   90.00
#
_symmetry.space_group_name_H-M   'P 1'
#
loop_
_entity.id
_entity.type
_entity.pdbx_description
1 polymer ?
#
loop_
_entity_poly.entity_id
_entity_poly.type
_entity_poly.pdbx_seq_one_letter_code
_entity_poly.pdbx_strand_id
1 'polypeptide(L)'
;HLSLRRQRQMCIRDRFPLGVFTCVTGVSGSGKSTLVNDILATSLANDLNRARQVPGSHKRIEGLEYLDKLVQVDQSPIGRTPRSNPATYTGVFDKIRNLFAATPDAKMRGYKAGRFSFNVKGGRCEACHGDGTIKIEMNFLPDVYVPCEVCHGQRYNRETLEVRYKGKNIAEVLDMPIVEAAEFFKPITSIHRYLQTLVDVGLGYVRLGQPATTLSGGEAQRVKLATELQKRSTGRTVYILDEPTTGLHFEDVRKLLEVLNGLVDKGNTVIVIEHNLDVIKSADWVIDLGPEGGSGAVSYTHLRAHETRGN
;
A
#
# COMPACT_ATOMS: atom_id res chain seq x y z
N HIS A 1 19.99 39.30 30.17
CA HIS A 1 20.29 37.87 30.50
C HIS A 1 19.47 36.97 29.57
N LEU A 2 20.04 36.62 28.42
CA LEU A 2 19.57 35.53 27.59
C LEU A 2 20.00 34.21 28.26
N SER A 3 19.12 33.59 29.01
CA SER A 3 19.33 32.23 29.47
C SER A 3 19.00 31.30 28.31
N LEU A 4 20.03 30.88 27.59
CA LEU A 4 19.98 29.70 26.74
C LEU A 4 19.70 28.49 27.65
N ARG A 5 18.45 28.14 27.84
CA ARG A 5 18.06 26.81 28.33
C ARG A 5 18.57 25.83 27.27
N ARG A 6 19.74 25.22 27.52
CA ARG A 6 20.12 23.97 26.87
C ARG A 6 18.97 22.99 27.11
N GLN A 7 18.18 22.74 26.07
CA GLN A 7 17.33 21.57 26.04
C GLN A 7 18.24 20.38 26.37
N ARG A 8 18.06 19.80 27.53
CA ARG A 8 18.62 18.49 27.82
C ARG A 8 17.95 17.56 26.80
N GLN A 9 18.62 17.26 25.71
CA GLN A 9 18.27 16.16 24.85
C GLN A 9 18.37 14.91 25.73
N MET A 10 17.26 14.45 26.22
CA MET A 10 17.19 13.15 26.88
C MET A 10 17.57 12.11 25.83
N CYS A 11 18.70 11.43 26.06
CA CYS A 11 19.12 10.32 25.20
C CYS A 11 18.14 9.18 25.39
N ILE A 12 17.26 8.98 24.41
CA ILE A 12 16.35 7.86 24.36
C ILE A 12 17.16 6.64 23.91
N ARG A 13 17.01 5.53 24.63
CA ARG A 13 17.52 4.23 24.22
C ARG A 13 16.34 3.30 24.06
N ASP A 14 15.95 3.08 22.80
CA ASP A 14 14.80 2.26 22.48
C ASP A 14 15.22 0.93 21.87
N ARG A 15 14.37 -0.10 21.99
CA ARG A 15 14.59 -1.44 21.46
C ARG A 15 13.38 -1.86 20.65
N PHE A 16 13.62 -2.18 19.39
CA PHE A 16 12.66 -2.80 18.50
C PHE A 16 13.01 -4.28 18.36
N PRO A 17 12.25 -5.19 19.01
CA PRO A 17 12.51 -6.62 18.85
C PRO A 17 12.33 -7.05 17.40
N LEU A 18 13.23 -7.93 16.92
CA LEU A 18 13.15 -8.46 15.57
C LEU A 18 12.29 -9.73 15.52
N GLY A 19 11.64 -9.98 14.37
CA GLY A 19 10.81 -11.16 14.16
C GLY A 19 9.47 -11.13 14.92
N VAL A 20 9.00 -9.97 15.33
CA VAL A 20 7.73 -9.78 16.07
C VAL A 20 6.93 -8.63 15.51
N PHE A 21 5.65 -8.55 15.92
CA PHE A 21 4.77 -7.42 15.63
C PHE A 21 4.91 -6.37 16.72
N THR A 22 5.51 -5.22 16.39
CA THR A 22 5.67 -4.07 17.30
C THR A 22 4.68 -2.98 16.94
N CYS A 23 3.92 -2.51 17.92
CA CYS A 23 3.05 -1.33 17.81
C CYS A 23 3.67 -0.14 18.54
N VAL A 24 3.79 1.00 17.85
CA VAL A 24 4.23 2.28 18.43
C VAL A 24 3.00 3.16 18.59
N THR A 25 2.68 3.52 19.82
CA THR A 25 1.51 4.32 20.18
C THR A 25 1.89 5.56 21.00
N GLY A 26 0.93 6.35 21.38
CA GLY A 26 1.10 7.60 22.13
C GLY A 26 0.28 8.74 21.53
N VAL A 27 0.15 9.85 22.26
CA VAL A 27 -0.62 11.03 21.83
C VAL A 27 -0.05 11.68 20.56
N SER A 28 -0.86 12.47 19.88
CA SER A 28 -0.39 13.25 18.74
C SER A 28 0.72 14.21 19.17
N GLY A 29 1.80 14.32 18.37
CA GLY A 29 2.97 15.13 18.72
C GLY A 29 3.94 14.53 19.73
N SER A 30 3.76 13.26 20.17
CA SER A 30 4.68 12.58 21.09
C SER A 30 6.03 12.15 20.44
N GLY A 31 6.18 12.31 19.13
CA GLY A 31 7.42 11.98 18.42
C GLY A 31 7.42 10.58 17.76
N LYS A 32 6.28 9.89 17.67
CA LYS A 32 6.18 8.57 17.00
C LYS A 32 6.77 8.57 15.59
N SER A 33 6.29 9.48 14.75
CA SER A 33 6.77 9.58 13.36
C SER A 33 8.24 9.98 13.30
N THR A 34 8.70 10.83 14.20
CA THR A 34 10.14 11.19 14.28
C THR A 34 10.99 9.98 14.66
N LEU A 35 10.59 9.20 15.65
CA LEU A 35 11.33 8.00 16.06
C LEU A 35 11.32 6.94 14.96
N VAL A 36 10.14 6.63 14.41
CA VAL A 36 9.98 5.51 13.49
C VAL A 36 10.34 5.91 12.06
N ASN A 37 9.82 7.04 11.54
CA ASN A 37 10.00 7.41 10.14
C ASN A 37 11.32 8.18 9.93
N ASP A 38 11.58 9.27 10.72
CA ASP A 38 12.72 10.15 10.46
C ASP A 38 14.05 9.52 10.93
N ILE A 39 14.04 8.75 12.00
CA ILE A 39 15.26 8.13 12.54
C ILE A 39 15.39 6.68 12.05
N LEU A 40 14.51 5.80 12.49
CA LEU A 40 14.65 4.35 12.25
C LEU A 40 14.51 4.01 10.76
N ALA A 41 13.40 4.36 10.13
CA ALA A 41 13.15 4.02 8.72
C ALA A 41 14.19 4.65 7.79
N THR A 42 14.54 5.93 8.02
CA THR A 42 15.52 6.62 7.19
C THR A 42 16.92 6.00 7.32
N SER A 43 17.34 5.63 8.53
CA SER A 43 18.62 4.94 8.73
C SER A 43 18.63 3.56 8.10
N LEU A 44 17.57 2.77 8.31
CA LEU A 44 17.40 1.45 7.68
C LEU A 44 17.38 1.55 6.14
N ALA A 45 16.72 2.58 5.57
CA ALA A 45 16.71 2.80 4.13
C ALA A 45 18.12 3.09 3.57
N ASN A 46 18.92 3.85 4.29
CA ASN A 46 20.30 4.13 3.88
C ASN A 46 21.16 2.86 3.87
N ASP A 47 21.08 2.05 4.92
CA ASP A 47 21.94 0.88 5.09
C ASP A 47 21.47 -0.30 4.23
N LEU A 48 20.16 -0.60 4.22
CA LEU A 48 19.63 -1.79 3.56
C LEU A 48 19.22 -1.53 2.10
N ASN A 49 18.65 -0.35 1.82
CA ASN A 49 18.12 -0.03 0.48
C ASN A 49 19.03 0.94 -0.30
N ARG A 50 20.20 1.33 0.26
CA ARG A 50 21.16 2.26 -0.34
C ARG A 50 20.54 3.63 -0.67
N ALA A 51 19.57 4.07 0.13
CA ALA A 51 19.02 5.42 0.04
C ALA A 51 20.09 6.43 0.47
N ARG A 52 19.90 7.71 0.09
CA ARG A 52 20.81 8.81 0.49
C ARG A 52 19.96 9.90 1.13
N GLN A 53 19.42 9.60 2.30
CA GLN A 53 18.56 10.52 3.05
C GLN A 53 19.28 10.93 4.33
N VAL A 54 18.94 12.10 4.87
CA VAL A 54 19.47 12.57 6.15
C VAL A 54 18.56 12.10 7.27
N PRO A 55 18.98 11.16 8.13
CA PRO A 55 18.14 10.70 9.22
C PRO A 55 18.03 11.76 10.32
N GLY A 56 17.00 11.67 11.13
CA GLY A 56 16.88 12.49 12.35
C GLY A 56 18.08 12.31 13.29
N SER A 57 18.32 13.30 14.14
CA SER A 57 19.49 13.29 15.06
C SER A 57 19.44 12.10 16.01
N HIS A 58 20.43 11.22 15.91
CA HIS A 58 20.59 10.04 16.78
C HIS A 58 22.09 9.72 16.97
N LYS A 59 22.41 8.88 17.95
CA LYS A 59 23.80 8.49 18.19
C LYS A 59 24.22 7.32 17.30
N ARG A 60 23.51 6.21 17.36
CA ARG A 60 23.73 5.00 16.57
C ARG A 60 22.53 4.07 16.60
N ILE A 61 22.44 3.18 15.63
CA ILE A 61 21.51 2.06 15.56
C ILE A 61 22.35 0.79 15.50
N GLU A 62 21.99 -0.22 16.27
CA GLU A 62 22.67 -1.51 16.33
C GLU A 62 21.73 -2.63 15.86
N GLY A 63 22.24 -3.74 15.35
CA GLY A 63 21.45 -4.91 14.92
C GLY A 63 21.04 -4.90 13.45
N LEU A 64 21.59 -3.99 12.64
CA LEU A 64 21.28 -3.89 11.20
C LEU A 64 21.73 -5.11 10.41
N GLU A 65 22.77 -5.80 10.89
CA GLU A 65 23.34 -7.03 10.31
C GLU A 65 22.36 -8.23 10.28
N TYR A 66 21.30 -8.18 11.08
CA TYR A 66 20.26 -9.22 11.10
C TYR A 66 19.15 -8.99 10.07
N LEU A 67 19.19 -7.86 9.36
CA LEU A 67 18.17 -7.42 8.43
C LEU A 67 18.72 -7.37 7.01
N ASP A 68 17.85 -7.59 6.01
CA ASP A 68 18.26 -7.57 4.60
C ASP A 68 17.46 -6.58 3.75
N LYS A 69 16.30 -6.15 4.19
CA LYS A 69 15.44 -5.23 3.46
C LYS A 69 14.53 -4.43 4.37
N LEU A 70 14.34 -3.16 4.02
CA LEU A 70 13.27 -2.32 4.56
C LEU A 70 12.16 -2.16 3.52
N VAL A 71 10.92 -2.34 3.96
CA VAL A 71 9.70 -1.98 3.23
C VAL A 71 8.95 -0.95 4.05
N GLN A 72 8.98 0.29 3.59
CA GLN A 72 8.20 1.37 4.18
C GLN A 72 6.93 1.57 3.35
N VAL A 73 5.78 1.50 4.01
CA VAL A 73 4.47 1.62 3.37
C VAL A 73 3.79 2.88 3.90
N ASP A 74 3.90 3.95 3.13
CA ASP A 74 3.32 5.25 3.42
C ASP A 74 1.97 5.46 2.74
N GLN A 75 1.28 6.53 3.11
CA GLN A 75 -0.03 6.93 2.56
C GLN A 75 0.06 7.76 1.28
N SER A 76 1.25 7.91 0.68
CA SER A 76 1.41 8.64 -0.58
C SER A 76 0.67 7.94 -1.73
N PRO A 77 0.14 8.68 -2.71
CA PRO A 77 -0.59 8.09 -3.83
C PRO A 77 0.25 7.06 -4.60
N ILE A 78 -0.39 5.99 -5.10
CA ILE A 78 0.24 4.98 -5.97
C ILE A 78 0.51 5.48 -7.39
N GLY A 79 0.12 6.71 -7.69
CA GLY A 79 0.37 7.40 -8.95
C GLY A 79 -0.33 8.74 -9.00
N ARG A 80 0.12 9.60 -9.92
CA ARG A 80 -0.36 10.98 -10.06
C ARG A 80 -1.29 11.19 -11.25
N THR A 81 -1.58 10.14 -12.01
CA THR A 81 -2.40 10.22 -13.22
C THR A 81 -3.58 9.25 -13.14
N PRO A 82 -4.68 9.52 -13.88
CA PRO A 82 -5.82 8.60 -13.95
C PRO A 82 -5.48 7.21 -14.49
N ARG A 83 -4.33 7.02 -15.14
CA ARG A 83 -3.85 5.72 -15.67
C ARG A 83 -3.31 4.80 -14.59
N SER A 84 -2.82 5.36 -13.47
CA SER A 84 -2.40 4.56 -12.34
C SER A 84 -3.64 4.06 -11.59
N ASN A 85 -3.68 2.77 -11.31
CA ASN A 85 -4.79 2.11 -10.60
C ASN A 85 -4.27 0.84 -9.91
N PRO A 86 -5.06 0.19 -9.04
CA PRO A 86 -4.66 -1.02 -8.33
C PRO A 86 -4.16 -2.14 -9.26
N ALA A 87 -4.82 -2.34 -10.42
CA ALA A 87 -4.43 -3.38 -11.38
C ALA A 87 -3.04 -3.14 -11.99
N THR A 88 -2.73 -1.90 -12.35
CA THR A 88 -1.43 -1.55 -12.95
C THR A 88 -0.33 -1.54 -11.92
N TYR A 89 -0.58 -1.04 -10.73
CA TYR A 89 0.41 -0.93 -9.67
C TYR A 89 0.87 -2.31 -9.17
N THR A 90 -0.06 -3.24 -8.98
CA THR A 90 0.25 -4.61 -8.56
C THR A 90 0.83 -5.47 -9.69
N GLY A 91 0.73 -5.03 -10.94
CA GLY A 91 1.16 -5.80 -12.12
C GLY A 91 0.18 -6.90 -12.55
N VAL A 92 -0.98 -7.03 -11.90
CA VAL A 92 -1.99 -8.03 -12.30
C VAL A 92 -2.59 -7.70 -13.67
N PHE A 93 -2.61 -6.41 -14.04
CA PHE A 93 -3.15 -5.99 -15.32
C PHE A 93 -2.39 -6.58 -16.52
N ASP A 94 -1.08 -6.79 -16.41
CA ASP A 94 -0.30 -7.44 -17.48
C ASP A 94 -0.74 -8.88 -17.71
N LYS A 95 -1.07 -9.62 -16.64
CA LYS A 95 -1.61 -10.98 -16.74
C LYS A 95 -3.00 -10.99 -17.35
N ILE A 96 -3.86 -10.03 -16.98
CA ILE A 96 -5.21 -9.86 -17.55
C ILE A 96 -5.11 -9.56 -19.06
N ARG A 97 -4.23 -8.64 -19.48
CA ARG A 97 -4.01 -8.32 -20.89
C ARG A 97 -3.55 -9.53 -21.69
N ASN A 98 -2.64 -10.33 -21.14
CA ASN A 98 -2.17 -11.56 -21.78
C ASN A 98 -3.31 -12.60 -21.92
N LEU A 99 -4.17 -12.70 -20.92
CA LEU A 99 -5.34 -13.57 -20.97
C LEU A 99 -6.31 -13.15 -22.08
N PHE A 100 -6.62 -11.85 -22.19
CA PHE A 100 -7.47 -11.33 -23.27
C PHE A 100 -6.85 -11.57 -24.65
N ALA A 101 -5.55 -11.38 -24.81
CA ALA A 101 -4.83 -11.68 -26.06
C ALA A 101 -4.84 -13.17 -26.43
N ALA A 102 -5.02 -14.06 -25.43
CA ALA A 102 -5.10 -15.49 -25.66
C ALA A 102 -6.51 -15.98 -26.06
N THR A 103 -7.54 -15.12 -26.00
CA THR A 103 -8.90 -15.48 -26.42
C THR A 103 -8.97 -15.79 -27.92
N PRO A 104 -9.91 -16.67 -28.36
CA PRO A 104 -10.07 -16.97 -29.80
C PRO A 104 -10.31 -15.71 -30.65
N ASP A 105 -11.19 -14.81 -30.20
CA ASP A 105 -11.53 -13.58 -30.91
C ASP A 105 -10.31 -12.66 -31.09
N ALA A 106 -9.49 -12.50 -30.05
CA ALA A 106 -8.27 -11.71 -30.13
C ALA A 106 -7.26 -12.33 -31.10
N LYS A 107 -7.11 -13.65 -31.07
CA LYS A 107 -6.21 -14.37 -31.99
C LYS A 107 -6.65 -14.26 -33.43
N MET A 108 -7.95 -14.42 -33.72
CA MET A 108 -8.49 -14.27 -35.08
C MET A 108 -8.27 -12.86 -35.65
N ARG A 109 -8.30 -11.83 -34.79
CA ARG A 109 -8.06 -10.43 -35.15
C ARG A 109 -6.58 -10.05 -35.12
N GLY A 110 -5.66 -10.94 -34.74
CA GLY A 110 -4.25 -10.66 -34.59
C GLY A 110 -3.90 -9.72 -33.43
N TYR A 111 -4.79 -9.61 -32.42
CA TYR A 111 -4.60 -8.72 -31.28
C TYR A 111 -3.61 -9.29 -30.27
N LYS A 112 -2.55 -8.56 -30.00
CA LYS A 112 -1.55 -8.87 -28.97
C LYS A 112 -1.90 -8.16 -27.64
N ALA A 113 -1.22 -8.49 -26.55
CA ALA A 113 -1.43 -7.90 -25.23
C ALA A 113 -1.35 -6.35 -25.21
N GLY A 114 -0.57 -5.74 -26.11
CA GLY A 114 -0.51 -4.29 -26.29
C GLY A 114 -1.84 -3.65 -26.71
N ARG A 115 -2.69 -4.38 -27.46
CA ARG A 115 -4.02 -3.92 -27.85
C ARG A 115 -4.91 -3.64 -26.65
N PHE A 116 -4.76 -4.42 -25.58
CA PHE A 116 -5.50 -4.33 -24.34
C PHE A 116 -4.86 -3.39 -23.30
N SER A 117 -3.87 -2.58 -23.71
CA SER A 117 -3.27 -1.55 -22.88
C SER A 117 -3.88 -0.18 -23.21
N PHE A 118 -4.40 0.50 -22.20
CA PHE A 118 -4.85 1.90 -22.38
C PHE A 118 -3.70 2.91 -22.46
N ASN A 119 -2.44 2.48 -22.27
CA ASN A 119 -1.24 3.32 -22.42
C ASN A 119 -0.66 3.30 -23.83
N VAL A 120 -1.04 2.34 -24.65
CA VAL A 120 -0.46 2.10 -25.99
C VAL A 120 -1.48 2.45 -27.08
N LYS A 121 -1.04 3.10 -28.15
CA LYS A 121 -1.89 3.38 -29.32
C LYS A 121 -2.40 2.07 -29.96
N GLY A 122 -3.56 2.18 -30.58
CA GLY A 122 -4.18 1.09 -31.34
C GLY A 122 -5.38 0.47 -30.65
N GLY A 123 -5.35 0.27 -29.32
CA GLY A 123 -6.50 -0.28 -28.57
C GLY A 123 -7.20 0.71 -27.67
N ARG A 124 -6.54 1.78 -27.29
CA ARG A 124 -7.08 2.83 -26.41
C ARG A 124 -8.00 3.79 -27.16
N CYS A 125 -8.84 4.48 -26.44
CA CYS A 125 -9.55 5.64 -26.95
C CYS A 125 -8.56 6.77 -27.24
N GLU A 126 -8.50 7.25 -28.46
CA GLU A 126 -7.56 8.33 -28.82
C GLU A 126 -8.07 9.72 -28.40
N ALA A 127 -9.36 9.91 -28.15
CA ALA A 127 -9.90 11.17 -27.67
C ALA A 127 -9.40 11.54 -26.27
N CYS A 128 -9.36 10.55 -25.34
CA CYS A 128 -8.82 10.73 -24.00
C CYS A 128 -7.44 10.08 -23.79
N HIS A 129 -6.82 9.58 -24.85
CA HIS A 129 -5.54 8.87 -24.80
C HIS A 129 -5.46 7.71 -23.80
N GLY A 130 -6.63 7.11 -23.47
CA GLY A 130 -6.75 6.02 -22.50
C GLY A 130 -6.96 6.43 -21.06
N ASP A 131 -7.09 7.71 -20.76
CA ASP A 131 -7.35 8.21 -19.39
C ASP A 131 -8.79 7.89 -18.94
N GLY A 132 -9.72 7.74 -19.88
CA GLY A 132 -11.16 7.57 -19.60
C GLY A 132 -11.83 8.89 -19.24
N THR A 133 -11.05 9.91 -18.91
CA THR A 133 -11.49 11.25 -18.54
C THR A 133 -10.76 12.30 -19.34
N ILE A 134 -11.33 13.48 -19.46
CA ILE A 134 -10.71 14.68 -20.03
C ILE A 134 -10.44 15.65 -18.89
N LYS A 135 -9.22 16.12 -18.79
CA LYS A 135 -8.81 17.13 -17.83
C LYS A 135 -9.21 18.50 -18.34
N ILE A 136 -9.97 19.23 -17.54
CA ILE A 136 -10.30 20.64 -17.77
C ILE A 136 -9.42 21.45 -16.82
N GLU A 137 -8.46 22.17 -17.37
CA GLU A 137 -7.57 23.04 -16.59
C GLU A 137 -8.29 24.36 -16.26
N MET A 138 -8.29 24.71 -14.98
CA MET A 138 -8.86 25.93 -14.48
C MET A 138 -7.76 26.82 -13.89
N ASN A 139 -7.62 28.06 -14.37
CA ASN A 139 -6.50 28.95 -14.01
C ASN A 139 -6.36 29.25 -12.50
N PHE A 140 -7.44 29.19 -11.71
CA PHE A 140 -7.45 29.53 -10.29
C PHE A 140 -8.13 28.49 -9.39
N LEU A 141 -8.62 27.38 -9.95
CA LEU A 141 -9.31 26.32 -9.25
C LEU A 141 -8.60 24.97 -9.53
N PRO A 142 -8.78 23.96 -8.67
CA PRO A 142 -8.28 22.63 -8.97
C PRO A 142 -8.81 22.11 -10.30
N ASP A 143 -7.96 21.38 -11.02
CA ASP A 143 -8.33 20.74 -12.29
C ASP A 143 -9.53 19.81 -12.12
N VAL A 144 -10.48 19.87 -13.06
CA VAL A 144 -11.67 19.03 -13.07
C VAL A 144 -11.50 17.91 -14.11
N TYR A 145 -11.82 16.69 -13.73
CA TYR A 145 -11.82 15.54 -14.60
C TYR A 145 -13.24 15.12 -14.94
N VAL A 146 -13.60 15.19 -16.22
CA VAL A 146 -14.93 14.79 -16.72
C VAL A 146 -14.81 13.51 -17.54
N PRO A 147 -15.80 12.60 -17.51
CA PRO A 147 -15.79 11.40 -18.35
C PRO A 147 -15.63 11.76 -19.83
N CYS A 148 -14.82 10.99 -20.55
CA CYS A 148 -14.65 11.17 -21.99
C CYS A 148 -15.96 10.86 -22.74
N GLU A 149 -16.47 11.78 -23.52
CA GLU A 149 -17.72 11.62 -24.27
C GLU A 149 -17.66 10.52 -25.35
N VAL A 150 -16.46 10.21 -25.86
CA VAL A 150 -16.28 9.19 -26.91
C VAL A 150 -16.27 7.78 -26.36
N CYS A 151 -15.58 7.53 -25.24
CA CYS A 151 -15.48 6.19 -24.65
C CYS A 151 -16.30 6.03 -23.36
N HIS A 152 -16.99 7.05 -22.90
CA HIS A 152 -17.81 7.04 -21.68
C HIS A 152 -17.08 6.45 -20.46
N GLY A 153 -15.79 6.80 -20.29
CA GLY A 153 -14.96 6.30 -19.21
C GLY A 153 -14.30 4.94 -19.46
N GLN A 154 -14.64 4.23 -20.53
CA GLN A 154 -14.16 2.87 -20.80
C GLN A 154 -12.70 2.76 -21.22
N ARG A 155 -12.03 3.87 -21.58
CA ARG A 155 -10.59 3.95 -21.92
C ARG A 155 -10.18 3.32 -23.26
N TYR A 156 -11.00 2.49 -23.89
CA TYR A 156 -10.70 1.74 -25.11
C TYR A 156 -11.57 2.14 -26.30
N ASN A 157 -11.10 1.81 -27.49
CA ASN A 157 -11.92 1.93 -28.70
C ASN A 157 -12.91 0.75 -28.81
N ARG A 158 -13.90 0.93 -29.67
CA ARG A 158 -15.01 -0.04 -29.83
C ARG A 158 -14.51 -1.43 -30.21
N GLU A 159 -13.58 -1.54 -31.13
CA GLU A 159 -13.07 -2.83 -31.64
C GLU A 159 -12.37 -3.63 -30.55
N THR A 160 -11.65 -2.97 -29.61
CA THR A 160 -11.02 -3.64 -28.47
C THR A 160 -12.08 -4.15 -27.49
N LEU A 161 -13.17 -3.41 -27.29
CA LEU A 161 -14.26 -3.76 -26.38
C LEU A 161 -15.14 -4.91 -26.90
N GLU A 162 -15.08 -5.25 -28.20
CA GLU A 162 -15.76 -6.41 -28.76
C GLU A 162 -15.16 -7.74 -28.28
N VAL A 163 -13.87 -7.75 -27.92
CA VAL A 163 -13.22 -8.96 -27.38
C VAL A 163 -13.67 -9.23 -25.97
N ARG A 164 -14.19 -10.44 -25.73
CA ARG A 164 -14.76 -10.85 -24.46
C ARG A 164 -14.07 -12.08 -23.88
N TYR A 165 -13.91 -12.09 -22.57
CA TYR A 165 -13.53 -13.26 -21.78
C TYR A 165 -14.64 -13.57 -20.78
N LYS A 166 -15.22 -14.77 -20.82
CA LYS A 166 -16.39 -15.15 -20.02
C LYS A 166 -17.54 -14.11 -20.06
N GLY A 167 -17.81 -13.55 -21.25
CA GLY A 167 -18.87 -12.57 -21.46
C GLY A 167 -18.52 -11.12 -21.09
N LYS A 168 -17.38 -10.85 -20.48
CA LYS A 168 -16.94 -9.52 -20.07
C LYS A 168 -15.84 -8.98 -20.97
N ASN A 169 -15.91 -7.72 -21.34
CA ASN A 169 -14.81 -7.02 -22.01
C ASN A 169 -13.80 -6.47 -20.99
N ILE A 170 -12.66 -5.94 -21.47
CA ILE A 170 -11.59 -5.50 -20.59
C ILE A 170 -11.95 -4.27 -19.74
N ALA A 171 -12.82 -3.38 -20.24
CA ALA A 171 -13.29 -2.22 -19.48
C ALA A 171 -14.24 -2.66 -18.35
N GLU A 172 -15.16 -3.60 -18.64
CA GLU A 172 -16.04 -4.19 -17.63
C GLU A 172 -15.24 -4.92 -16.52
N VAL A 173 -14.14 -5.57 -16.90
CA VAL A 173 -13.23 -6.21 -15.90
C VAL A 173 -12.54 -5.16 -15.02
N LEU A 174 -12.07 -4.05 -15.60
CA LEU A 174 -11.47 -2.97 -14.81
C LEU A 174 -12.48 -2.26 -13.90
N ASP A 175 -13.75 -2.27 -14.25
CA ASP A 175 -14.83 -1.66 -13.46
C ASP A 175 -15.35 -2.57 -12.33
N MET A 176 -14.98 -3.85 -12.32
CA MET A 176 -15.37 -4.78 -11.25
C MET A 176 -14.76 -4.38 -9.90
N PRO A 177 -15.49 -4.48 -8.77
CA PRO A 177 -14.92 -4.58 -7.45
C PRO A 177 -13.89 -5.71 -7.38
N ILE A 178 -12.80 -5.51 -6.64
CA ILE A 178 -11.70 -6.49 -6.55
C ILE A 178 -12.19 -7.86 -6.04
N VAL A 179 -13.16 -7.87 -5.11
CA VAL A 179 -13.74 -9.13 -4.61
C VAL A 179 -14.46 -9.92 -5.72
N GLU A 180 -15.22 -9.25 -6.58
CA GLU A 180 -15.88 -9.87 -7.72
C GLU A 180 -14.85 -10.33 -8.77
N ALA A 181 -13.84 -9.51 -9.03
CA ALA A 181 -12.76 -9.87 -9.94
C ALA A 181 -11.99 -11.11 -9.45
N ALA A 182 -11.78 -11.25 -8.13
CA ALA A 182 -11.13 -12.41 -7.53
C ALA A 182 -11.93 -13.70 -7.81
N GLU A 183 -13.26 -13.69 -7.64
CA GLU A 183 -14.11 -14.84 -7.97
C GLU A 183 -14.18 -15.09 -9.49
N PHE A 184 -14.26 -14.03 -10.30
CA PHE A 184 -14.30 -14.15 -11.76
C PHE A 184 -13.04 -14.84 -12.32
N PHE A 185 -11.86 -14.50 -11.75
CA PHE A 185 -10.58 -15.07 -12.16
C PHE A 185 -10.11 -16.26 -11.31
N LYS A 186 -10.96 -16.83 -10.47
CA LYS A 186 -10.63 -17.97 -9.60
C LYS A 186 -9.99 -19.15 -10.34
N PRO A 187 -10.41 -19.52 -11.57
CA PRO A 187 -9.74 -20.59 -12.33
C PRO A 187 -8.33 -20.23 -12.81
N ILE A 188 -7.94 -18.95 -12.80
CA ILE A 188 -6.65 -18.45 -13.27
C ILE A 188 -5.77 -18.11 -12.06
N THR A 189 -5.14 -19.11 -11.48
CA THR A 189 -4.35 -18.99 -10.25
C THR A 189 -3.35 -17.83 -10.27
N SER A 190 -2.73 -17.57 -11.43
CA SER A 190 -1.74 -16.50 -11.59
C SER A 190 -2.35 -15.09 -11.48
N ILE A 191 -3.65 -14.89 -11.74
CA ILE A 191 -4.39 -13.65 -11.56
C ILE A 191 -5.06 -13.65 -10.19
N HIS A 192 -5.76 -14.74 -9.85
CA HIS A 192 -6.50 -14.88 -8.61
C HIS A 192 -5.64 -14.56 -7.38
N ARG A 193 -4.42 -15.08 -7.30
CA ARG A 193 -3.50 -14.80 -6.19
C ARG A 193 -3.27 -13.30 -5.95
N TYR A 194 -3.15 -12.51 -7.02
CA TYR A 194 -2.96 -11.05 -6.91
C TYR A 194 -4.21 -10.36 -6.38
N LEU A 195 -5.37 -10.77 -6.88
CA LEU A 195 -6.65 -10.20 -6.47
C LEU A 195 -7.01 -10.61 -5.04
N GLN A 196 -6.75 -11.87 -4.66
CA GLN A 196 -6.98 -12.34 -3.31
C GLN A 196 -6.14 -11.57 -2.30
N THR A 197 -4.86 -11.31 -2.56
CA THR A 197 -4.03 -10.48 -1.68
C THR A 197 -4.60 -9.08 -1.48
N LEU A 198 -5.20 -8.47 -2.51
CA LEU A 198 -5.90 -7.18 -2.40
C LEU A 198 -7.17 -7.29 -1.54
N VAL A 199 -7.90 -8.39 -1.63
CA VAL A 199 -9.06 -8.67 -0.76
C VAL A 199 -8.62 -8.84 0.69
N ASP A 200 -7.53 -9.58 0.92
CA ASP A 200 -7.00 -9.89 2.25
C ASP A 200 -6.55 -8.62 3.01
N VAL A 201 -6.09 -7.59 2.30
CA VAL A 201 -5.75 -6.30 2.91
C VAL A 201 -6.97 -5.34 3.02
N GLY A 202 -8.21 -5.82 2.82
CA GLY A 202 -9.42 -5.04 2.98
C GLY A 202 -9.75 -4.11 1.80
N LEU A 203 -9.30 -4.41 0.57
CA LEU A 203 -9.57 -3.63 -0.64
C LEU A 203 -10.61 -4.27 -1.56
N GLY A 204 -11.40 -5.23 -1.06
CA GLY A 204 -12.37 -5.96 -1.88
C GLY A 204 -13.42 -5.07 -2.56
N TYR A 205 -13.81 -3.96 -1.94
CA TYR A 205 -14.79 -3.01 -2.43
C TYR A 205 -14.26 -2.04 -3.49
N VAL A 206 -12.94 -1.84 -3.56
CA VAL A 206 -12.29 -0.94 -4.53
C VAL A 206 -12.42 -1.54 -5.93
N ARG A 207 -12.67 -0.69 -6.95
CA ARG A 207 -12.69 -1.16 -8.34
C ARG A 207 -11.27 -1.42 -8.84
N LEU A 208 -11.10 -2.49 -9.60
CA LEU A 208 -9.79 -2.92 -10.09
C LEU A 208 -9.06 -1.85 -10.91
N GLY A 209 -9.79 -1.11 -11.75
CA GLY A 209 -9.30 0.00 -12.57
C GLY A 209 -9.52 1.39 -11.97
N GLN A 210 -9.86 1.51 -10.67
CA GLN A 210 -10.11 2.80 -10.03
C GLN A 210 -8.88 3.70 -10.11
N PRO A 211 -9.00 4.95 -10.60
CA PRO A 211 -7.88 5.87 -10.70
C PRO A 211 -7.19 6.11 -9.35
N ALA A 212 -5.87 6.12 -9.34
CA ALA A 212 -5.07 6.35 -8.12
C ALA A 212 -5.40 7.69 -7.43
N THR A 213 -5.81 8.67 -8.22
CA THR A 213 -6.19 10.02 -7.73
C THR A 213 -7.50 10.04 -6.93
N THR A 214 -8.29 8.97 -7.00
CA THR A 214 -9.56 8.82 -6.26
C THR A 214 -9.44 7.90 -5.05
N LEU A 215 -8.27 7.29 -4.85
CA LEU A 215 -8.00 6.46 -3.67
C LEU A 215 -7.65 7.35 -2.47
N SER A 216 -8.16 6.97 -1.32
CA SER A 216 -7.72 7.53 -0.04
C SER A 216 -6.25 7.13 0.25
N GLY A 217 -5.58 7.87 1.15
CA GLY A 217 -4.22 7.53 1.57
C GLY A 217 -4.10 6.11 2.13
N GLY A 218 -5.07 5.66 2.94
CA GLY A 218 -5.11 4.31 3.47
C GLY A 218 -5.31 3.23 2.39
N GLU A 219 -6.14 3.48 1.37
CA GLU A 219 -6.30 2.57 0.23
C GLU A 219 -5.01 2.46 -0.58
N ALA A 220 -4.37 3.59 -0.88
CA ALA A 220 -3.09 3.63 -1.58
C ALA A 220 -2.00 2.86 -0.82
N GLN A 221 -1.94 3.02 0.49
CA GLN A 221 -1.04 2.31 1.38
C GLN A 221 -1.27 0.79 1.30
N ARG A 222 -2.51 0.33 1.39
CA ARG A 222 -2.84 -1.10 1.32
C ARG A 222 -2.57 -1.72 -0.06
N VAL A 223 -2.73 -0.97 -1.16
CA VAL A 223 -2.29 -1.42 -2.49
C VAL A 223 -0.77 -1.64 -2.53
N LYS A 224 0.02 -0.74 -1.92
CA LYS A 224 1.48 -0.90 -1.79
C LYS A 224 1.82 -2.14 -0.96
N LEU A 225 1.16 -2.32 0.20
CA LEU A 225 1.35 -3.49 1.05
C LEU A 225 1.04 -4.78 0.28
N ALA A 226 -0.11 -4.88 -0.40
CA ALA A 226 -0.47 -6.03 -1.21
C ALA A 226 0.58 -6.35 -2.27
N THR A 227 1.20 -5.33 -2.87
CA THR A 227 2.26 -5.51 -3.87
C THR A 227 3.53 -6.09 -3.25
N GLU A 228 3.92 -5.65 -2.04
CA GLU A 228 5.08 -6.20 -1.35
C GLU A 228 4.84 -7.64 -0.87
N LEU A 229 3.63 -7.97 -0.41
CA LEU A 229 3.24 -9.33 0.00
C LEU A 229 3.35 -10.38 -1.11
N GLN A 230 3.32 -9.95 -2.37
CA GLN A 230 3.47 -10.83 -3.52
C GLN A 230 4.92 -11.18 -3.84
N LYS A 231 5.86 -10.42 -3.31
CA LYS A 231 7.30 -10.68 -3.47
C LYS A 231 7.72 -11.82 -2.54
N ARG A 232 8.80 -12.50 -2.92
CA ARG A 232 9.37 -13.54 -2.07
C ARG A 232 9.94 -12.91 -0.79
N SER A 233 9.50 -13.41 0.36
CA SER A 233 10.05 -13.01 1.65
C SER A 233 11.31 -13.82 1.98
N THR A 234 12.29 -13.16 2.57
CA THR A 234 13.53 -13.77 3.07
C THR A 234 13.45 -14.12 4.56
N GLY A 235 12.41 -13.63 5.27
CA GLY A 235 12.27 -13.77 6.72
C GLY A 235 13.11 -12.79 7.53
N ARG A 236 13.81 -11.84 6.89
CA ARG A 236 14.62 -10.80 7.55
C ARG A 236 14.27 -9.39 7.08
N THR A 237 13.05 -9.21 6.57
CA THR A 237 12.55 -7.92 6.11
C THR A 237 11.87 -7.18 7.24
N VAL A 238 12.14 -5.87 7.36
CA VAL A 238 11.39 -4.97 8.25
C VAL A 238 10.31 -4.28 7.45
N TYR A 239 9.07 -4.38 7.91
CA TYR A 239 7.92 -3.64 7.39
C TYR A 239 7.58 -2.51 8.36
N ILE A 240 7.52 -1.29 7.86
CA ILE A 240 7.10 -0.11 8.62
C ILE A 240 5.83 0.45 7.99
N LEU A 241 4.76 0.53 8.79
CA LEU A 241 3.45 1.04 8.36
C LEU A 241 3.03 2.19 9.29
N ASP A 242 2.49 3.25 8.71
CA ASP A 242 2.00 4.41 9.43
C ASP A 242 0.48 4.48 9.30
N GLU A 243 -0.23 4.29 10.43
CA GLU A 243 -1.69 4.28 10.57
C GLU A 243 -2.43 3.44 9.50
N PRO A 244 -2.09 2.14 9.31
CA PRO A 244 -2.64 1.34 8.22
C PRO A 244 -4.14 1.01 8.39
N THR A 245 -4.73 1.23 9.57
CA THR A 245 -6.16 0.99 9.81
C THR A 245 -7.05 2.19 9.51
N THR A 246 -6.47 3.34 9.10
CA THR A 246 -7.23 4.54 8.79
C THR A 246 -8.29 4.27 7.71
N GLY A 247 -9.56 4.57 8.05
CA GLY A 247 -10.71 4.39 7.15
C GLY A 247 -11.16 2.93 6.96
N LEU A 248 -10.68 1.97 7.77
CA LEU A 248 -11.13 0.59 7.75
C LEU A 248 -12.32 0.38 8.69
N HIS A 249 -13.24 -0.50 8.25
CA HIS A 249 -14.23 -1.12 9.12
C HIS A 249 -13.55 -2.18 9.99
N PHE A 250 -14.10 -2.49 11.17
CA PHE A 250 -13.50 -3.42 12.15
C PHE A 250 -13.17 -4.80 11.54
N GLU A 251 -14.00 -5.31 10.63
CA GLU A 251 -13.77 -6.60 9.98
C GLU A 251 -12.56 -6.58 9.03
N ASP A 252 -12.33 -5.45 8.36
CA ASP A 252 -11.15 -5.28 7.50
C ASP A 252 -9.88 -5.05 8.33
N VAL A 253 -10.00 -4.45 9.52
CA VAL A 253 -8.89 -4.38 10.51
C VAL A 253 -8.47 -5.79 10.91
N ARG A 254 -9.43 -6.70 11.19
CA ARG A 254 -9.15 -8.09 11.53
C ARG A 254 -8.36 -8.79 10.43
N LYS A 255 -8.81 -8.67 9.17
CA LYS A 255 -8.11 -9.24 8.00
C LYS A 255 -6.69 -8.68 7.85
N LEU A 256 -6.53 -7.37 8.01
CA LEU A 256 -5.21 -6.73 7.95
C LEU A 256 -4.29 -7.27 9.03
N LEU A 257 -4.78 -7.46 10.26
CA LEU A 257 -4.00 -8.05 11.35
C LEU A 257 -3.58 -9.49 11.06
N GLU A 258 -4.45 -10.30 10.46
CA GLU A 258 -4.09 -11.65 10.01
C GLU A 258 -2.95 -11.63 8.99
N VAL A 259 -2.99 -10.68 8.06
CA VAL A 259 -1.93 -10.49 7.06
C VAL A 259 -0.61 -10.06 7.72
N LEU A 260 -0.65 -9.10 8.66
CA LEU A 260 0.55 -8.62 9.36
C LEU A 260 1.17 -9.72 10.25
N ASN A 261 0.34 -10.47 10.96
CA ASN A 261 0.80 -11.64 11.72
C ASN A 261 1.41 -12.72 10.81
N GLY A 262 0.80 -12.96 9.64
CA GLY A 262 1.37 -13.88 8.65
C GLY A 262 2.74 -13.45 8.09
N LEU A 263 3.09 -12.16 8.15
CA LEU A 263 4.45 -11.68 7.86
C LEU A 263 5.41 -12.04 9.00
N VAL A 264 4.99 -11.86 10.25
CA VAL A 264 5.77 -12.18 11.44
C VAL A 264 6.02 -13.69 11.53
N ASP A 265 5.02 -14.52 11.25
CA ASP A 265 5.14 -15.98 11.22
C ASP A 265 6.20 -16.48 10.21
N LYS A 266 6.48 -15.66 9.18
CA LYS A 266 7.56 -15.91 8.21
C LYS A 266 8.93 -15.37 8.64
N GLY A 267 9.07 -14.91 9.90
CA GLY A 267 10.29 -14.40 10.48
C GLY A 267 10.55 -12.89 10.26
N ASN A 268 9.65 -12.17 9.58
CA ASN A 268 9.83 -10.74 9.35
C ASN A 268 9.51 -9.91 10.59
N THR A 269 10.03 -8.71 10.64
CA THR A 269 9.71 -7.71 11.66
C THR A 269 8.64 -6.77 11.11
N VAL A 270 7.58 -6.54 11.88
CA VAL A 270 6.51 -5.60 11.54
C VAL A 270 6.46 -4.51 12.60
N ILE A 271 6.59 -3.26 12.19
CA ILE A 271 6.50 -2.08 13.05
C ILE A 271 5.35 -1.21 12.53
N VAL A 272 4.38 -0.94 13.39
CA VAL A 272 3.19 -0.17 13.04
C VAL A 272 3.06 1.01 13.99
N ILE A 273 2.88 2.22 13.45
CA ILE A 273 2.44 3.37 14.22
C ILE A 273 0.92 3.34 14.21
N GLU A 274 0.28 3.22 15.39
CA GLU A 274 -1.17 3.10 15.46
C GLU A 274 -1.78 3.63 16.75
N HIS A 275 -3.07 3.96 16.65
CA HIS A 275 -3.92 4.37 17.76
C HIS A 275 -5.11 3.41 17.97
N ASN A 276 -5.34 2.50 17.04
CA ASN A 276 -6.42 1.53 17.08
C ASN A 276 -6.14 0.50 18.17
N LEU A 277 -7.07 0.35 19.13
CA LEU A 277 -6.92 -0.54 20.27
C LEU A 277 -6.83 -2.02 19.89
N ASP A 278 -7.48 -2.44 18.82
CA ASP A 278 -7.42 -3.84 18.36
C ASP A 278 -6.02 -4.17 17.80
N VAL A 279 -5.38 -3.21 17.12
CA VAL A 279 -3.99 -3.34 16.67
C VAL A 279 -3.03 -3.38 17.86
N ILE A 280 -3.19 -2.46 18.83
CA ILE A 280 -2.35 -2.39 20.02
C ILE A 280 -2.43 -3.70 20.83
N LYS A 281 -3.64 -4.25 21.01
CA LYS A 281 -3.86 -5.51 21.74
C LYS A 281 -3.30 -6.74 21.00
N SER A 282 -3.21 -6.66 19.68
CA SER A 282 -2.72 -7.76 18.83
C SER A 282 -1.19 -7.75 18.65
N ALA A 283 -0.51 -6.69 19.12
CA ALA A 283 0.94 -6.56 19.01
C ALA A 283 1.66 -7.44 20.04
N ASP A 284 2.78 -8.05 19.61
CA ASP A 284 3.67 -8.79 20.51
C ASP A 284 4.47 -7.85 21.43
N TRP A 285 4.73 -6.64 20.94
CA TRP A 285 5.48 -5.61 21.65
C TRP A 285 4.85 -4.23 21.45
N VAL A 286 4.70 -3.46 22.50
CA VAL A 286 4.13 -2.11 22.45
C VAL A 286 5.15 -1.10 22.95
N ILE A 287 5.36 -0.03 22.20
CA ILE A 287 6.16 1.14 22.57
C ILE A 287 5.20 2.31 22.69
N ASP A 288 4.96 2.78 23.92
CA ASP A 288 4.13 3.94 24.17
C ASP A 288 5.02 5.18 24.45
N LEU A 289 4.85 6.23 23.63
CA LEU A 289 5.63 7.46 23.73
C LEU A 289 5.00 8.50 24.67
N GLY A 290 4.45 8.02 25.78
CA GLY A 290 4.04 8.82 26.92
C GLY A 290 2.71 9.57 26.77
N PRO A 291 2.20 10.11 27.94
CA PRO A 291 0.89 10.74 28.02
C PRO A 291 0.84 12.16 27.45
N GLU A 292 1.99 12.81 27.19
CA GLU A 292 2.06 14.21 26.76
C GLU A 292 2.80 14.37 25.42
N GLY A 293 2.40 15.38 24.63
CA GLY A 293 3.06 15.76 23.39
C GLY A 293 4.12 16.85 23.56
N GLY A 294 5.03 17.02 22.60
CA GLY A 294 6.04 18.07 22.59
C GLY A 294 7.22 17.84 23.55
N SER A 295 7.73 18.89 24.18
CA SER A 295 8.93 18.82 25.03
C SER A 295 8.76 18.03 26.35
N GLY A 296 7.53 17.66 26.73
CA GLY A 296 7.19 16.83 27.89
C GLY A 296 7.02 15.33 27.58
N ALA A 297 7.12 14.95 26.31
CA ALA A 297 6.73 13.64 25.77
C ALA A 297 7.68 12.46 26.09
N VAL A 298 8.41 12.47 27.19
CA VAL A 298 9.44 11.45 27.41
C VAL A 298 9.17 10.60 28.64
N SER A 299 8.14 9.79 28.54
CA SER A 299 7.97 8.63 29.44
C SER A 299 7.62 7.42 28.56
N TYR A 300 8.46 6.37 28.62
CA TYR A 300 8.23 5.11 27.89
C TYR A 300 7.61 4.07 28.79
N THR A 301 6.65 3.35 28.25
CA THR A 301 6.23 2.08 28.81
C THR A 301 6.37 0.99 27.76
N HIS A 302 7.30 0.06 27.99
CA HIS A 302 7.37 -1.19 27.24
C HIS A 302 6.39 -2.17 27.89
N LEU A 303 5.27 -2.43 27.22
CA LEU A 303 4.33 -3.47 27.62
C LEU A 303 4.57 -4.68 26.73
N ARG A 304 4.98 -5.79 27.31
CA ARG A 304 4.86 -7.09 26.65
C ARG A 304 3.37 -7.39 26.59
N ALA A 305 2.80 -7.50 25.40
CA ALA A 305 1.43 -7.97 25.25
C ALA A 305 1.34 -9.34 25.91
N HIS A 306 0.37 -9.51 26.81
CA HIS A 306 0.19 -10.74 27.58
C HIS A 306 0.09 -11.96 26.65
N GLU A 307 0.74 -13.06 27.07
CA GLU A 307 0.60 -14.38 26.49
C GLU A 307 -0.88 -14.79 26.40
N THR A 308 -1.48 -14.58 25.25
CA THR A 308 -2.77 -15.16 24.85
C THR A 308 -2.64 -15.88 23.50
N ARG A 309 -1.50 -16.52 23.27
CA ARG A 309 -1.37 -17.62 22.33
C ARG A 309 -1.21 -18.90 23.15
N GLY A 310 -2.31 -19.36 23.72
CA GLY A 310 -2.38 -20.61 24.47
C GLY A 310 -3.79 -21.15 24.45
N ASN A 311 -3.97 -22.14 23.63
CA ASN A 311 -5.04 -23.11 23.39
C ASN A 311 -5.92 -22.85 22.21
#